data_d251e813126959f844a0407f1dd57da0
#
_entry.id   d251e813126959f844a0407f1dd57da0
#
_cell.length_a   1.000
_cell.length_b   1.000
_cell.length_c   1.000
_cell.angle_alpha   90.00
_cell.angle_beta   90.00
_cell.angle_gamma   90.00
#
_symmetry.space_group_name_H-M   'P 1'
#
loop_
_entity.id
_entity.type
_entity.pdbx_description
1 polymer ?
#
loop_
_entity_poly.entity_id
_entity_poly.type
_entity_poly.pdbx_seq_one_letter_code
_entity_poly.pdbx_strand_id
1 'polypeptide(L)'
;IRNIWTHNGYHEIITPTILDVALWKQSGHYDHYKKHMYFSTIENKEYAIKPMNCPGSILIYKQNLHSYKELPLRLAEFGHVHRYELSGVLHGLFRVRAFTIDDTHMYCAPEQIEKQIISSIATIEKVLTTFGLGNIHYAVSTKPENAIGSEQLWNTAIDALKNGLTKAGKEFEIYEGEGAFYGPKIEITIHDSMGRAWQCSTLQADFFMPQNFDVYYINNKGEKQHPVILHQALLGSMERFFGIILENFKGHFPF
;
A
#
# COMPACT_ATOMS: atom_id res chain seq x y z
N ILE A 1 15.53 0.98 5.38
CA ILE A 1 14.48 0.56 4.44
C ILE A 1 15.10 0.15 3.10
N ARG A 2 15.91 0.97 2.39
CA ARG A 2 16.54 0.59 1.10
C ARG A 2 17.27 -0.75 1.17
N ASN A 3 18.05 -0.99 2.22
CA ASN A 3 18.74 -2.28 2.40
C ASN A 3 17.76 -3.45 2.50
N ILE A 4 16.61 -3.25 3.16
CA ILE A 4 15.55 -4.26 3.23
C ILE A 4 14.96 -4.50 1.85
N TRP A 5 14.65 -3.45 1.10
CA TRP A 5 14.14 -3.57 -0.27
C TRP A 5 15.11 -4.34 -1.18
N THR A 6 16.39 -3.94 -1.18
CA THR A 6 17.41 -4.60 -1.99
C THR A 6 17.55 -6.09 -1.65
N HIS A 7 17.60 -6.44 -0.35
CA HIS A 7 17.71 -7.83 0.09
C HIS A 7 16.47 -8.67 -0.25
N ASN A 8 15.30 -8.03 -0.37
CA ASN A 8 14.06 -8.69 -0.75
C ASN A 8 13.76 -8.61 -2.27
N GLY A 9 14.71 -8.15 -3.08
CA GLY A 9 14.60 -8.10 -4.53
C GLY A 9 13.66 -7.03 -5.07
N TYR A 10 13.49 -5.93 -4.35
CA TYR A 10 12.74 -4.76 -4.84
C TYR A 10 13.62 -3.88 -5.72
N HIS A 11 13.05 -3.39 -6.79
CA HIS A 11 13.61 -2.34 -7.64
C HIS A 11 13.05 -0.99 -7.20
N GLU A 12 13.93 -0.07 -6.79
CA GLU A 12 13.52 1.29 -6.44
C GLU A 12 13.18 2.08 -7.69
N ILE A 13 12.02 2.72 -7.68
CA ILE A 13 11.48 3.55 -8.77
C ILE A 13 11.17 4.94 -8.27
N ILE A 14 10.99 5.89 -9.18
CA ILE A 14 10.50 7.24 -8.90
C ILE A 14 9.42 7.58 -9.92
N THR A 15 8.22 7.88 -9.43
CA THR A 15 7.10 8.29 -10.27
C THR A 15 6.85 9.80 -10.19
N PRO A 16 6.38 10.45 -11.28
CA PRO A 16 6.10 11.89 -11.27
C PRO A 16 5.08 12.29 -10.20
N THR A 17 5.24 13.49 -9.66
CA THR A 17 4.32 14.05 -8.65
C THR A 17 3.03 14.56 -9.28
N ILE A 18 3.11 15.15 -10.47
CA ILE A 18 1.96 15.72 -11.20
C ILE A 18 1.65 14.80 -12.37
N LEU A 19 0.42 14.33 -12.45
CA LEU A 19 -0.04 13.38 -13.44
C LEU A 19 -1.37 13.82 -14.04
N ASP A 20 -1.62 13.42 -15.29
CA ASP A 20 -2.88 13.65 -15.98
C ASP A 20 -4.07 13.06 -15.22
N VAL A 21 -5.16 13.81 -15.13
CA VAL A 21 -6.40 13.34 -14.46
C VAL A 21 -6.95 12.07 -15.09
N ALA A 22 -6.72 11.81 -16.37
CA ALA A 22 -7.14 10.58 -17.04
C ALA A 22 -6.62 9.32 -16.33
N LEU A 23 -5.39 9.36 -15.78
CA LEU A 23 -4.81 8.26 -15.01
C LEU A 23 -5.62 7.99 -13.73
N TRP A 24 -6.06 9.04 -13.07
CA TRP A 24 -6.83 8.95 -11.82
C TRP A 24 -8.27 8.49 -12.06
N LYS A 25 -8.85 8.82 -13.22
CA LYS A 25 -10.14 8.26 -13.67
C LYS A 25 -10.00 6.77 -13.97
N GLN A 26 -8.97 6.36 -14.70
CA GLN A 26 -8.73 4.96 -15.02
C GLN A 26 -8.51 4.11 -13.76
N SER A 27 -7.82 4.62 -12.76
CA SER A 27 -7.57 3.91 -11.50
C SER A 27 -8.74 3.96 -10.51
N GLY A 28 -9.81 4.69 -10.80
CA GLY A 28 -10.96 4.89 -9.91
C GLY A 28 -10.76 5.92 -8.80
N HIS A 29 -9.56 6.45 -8.62
CA HIS A 29 -9.29 7.45 -7.57
C HIS A 29 -10.10 8.73 -7.75
N TYR A 30 -10.32 9.16 -9.01
CA TYR A 30 -11.10 10.36 -9.29
C TYR A 30 -12.53 10.27 -8.74
N ASP A 31 -13.17 9.13 -8.86
CA ASP A 31 -14.56 8.93 -8.44
C ASP A 31 -14.68 8.65 -6.92
N HIS A 32 -13.74 7.89 -6.36
CA HIS A 32 -13.83 7.40 -4.97
C HIS A 32 -12.97 8.20 -3.97
N TYR A 33 -11.97 8.96 -4.43
CA TYR A 33 -10.98 9.62 -3.59
C TYR A 33 -10.81 11.12 -3.87
N LYS A 34 -11.57 11.69 -4.81
CA LYS A 34 -11.47 13.08 -5.29
C LYS A 34 -11.43 14.12 -4.18
N LYS A 35 -12.18 13.92 -3.10
CA LYS A 35 -12.26 14.83 -1.95
C LYS A 35 -10.91 15.04 -1.23
N HIS A 36 -9.98 14.10 -1.43
CA HIS A 36 -8.66 14.12 -0.82
C HIS A 36 -7.55 14.45 -1.83
N MET A 37 -7.88 14.93 -3.02
CA MET A 37 -6.93 15.21 -4.08
C MET A 37 -6.79 16.71 -4.34
N TYR A 38 -5.60 17.12 -4.79
CA TYR A 38 -5.33 18.44 -5.32
C TYR A 38 -5.32 18.40 -6.83
N PHE A 39 -5.98 19.39 -7.44
CA PHE A 39 -6.06 19.53 -8.90
C PHE A 39 -5.47 20.86 -9.37
N SER A 40 -4.97 20.87 -10.59
CA SER A 40 -4.50 22.07 -11.28
C SER A 40 -4.89 21.99 -12.75
N THR A 41 -5.16 23.14 -13.37
CA THR A 41 -5.46 23.23 -14.80
C THR A 41 -4.36 24.00 -15.49
N ILE A 42 -3.75 23.41 -16.51
CA ILE A 42 -2.70 24.01 -17.33
C ILE A 42 -3.14 23.85 -18.79
N GLU A 43 -3.21 24.95 -19.54
CA GLU A 43 -3.60 24.96 -20.95
C GLU A 43 -4.90 24.18 -21.23
N ASN A 44 -5.93 24.39 -20.40
CA ASN A 44 -7.23 23.71 -20.47
C ASN A 44 -7.18 22.20 -20.22
N LYS A 45 -6.08 21.66 -19.73
CA LYS A 45 -5.93 20.25 -19.33
C LYS A 45 -5.82 20.14 -17.84
N GLU A 46 -6.59 19.21 -17.26
CA GLU A 46 -6.63 18.96 -15.81
C GLU A 46 -5.55 17.96 -15.39
N TYR A 47 -4.81 18.31 -14.34
CA TYR A 47 -3.79 17.50 -13.71
C TYR A 47 -4.11 17.31 -12.24
N ALA A 48 -3.60 16.25 -11.64
CA ALA A 48 -3.67 16.06 -10.20
C ALA A 48 -2.27 15.82 -9.61
N ILE A 49 -2.07 16.34 -8.40
CA ILE A 49 -0.91 15.98 -7.58
C ILE A 49 -1.20 14.61 -6.98
N LYS A 50 -0.29 13.67 -7.12
CA LYS A 50 -0.53 12.27 -6.73
C LYS A 50 -0.86 12.13 -5.24
N PRO A 51 -2.01 11.53 -4.89
CA PRO A 51 -2.36 11.17 -3.51
C PRO A 51 -1.82 9.80 -3.11
N MET A 52 -1.43 8.99 -4.10
CA MET A 52 -0.93 7.61 -4.01
C MET A 52 0.07 7.33 -5.12
N ASN A 53 0.87 6.27 -4.99
CA ASN A 53 1.92 5.92 -5.97
C ASN A 53 1.50 4.80 -6.92
N CYS A 54 0.46 4.04 -6.56
CA CYS A 54 0.05 2.82 -7.27
C CYS A 54 -0.18 2.99 -8.78
N PRO A 55 -0.89 4.03 -9.30
CA PRO A 55 -1.08 4.16 -10.74
C PRO A 55 0.24 4.39 -11.50
N GLY A 56 1.18 5.14 -10.89
CA GLY A 56 2.52 5.34 -11.46
C GLY A 56 3.32 4.03 -11.55
N SER A 57 3.31 3.23 -10.49
CA SER A 57 3.93 1.90 -10.45
C SER A 57 3.34 0.97 -11.52
N ILE A 58 2.02 0.99 -11.70
CA ILE A 58 1.33 0.18 -12.72
C ILE A 58 1.77 0.58 -14.12
N LEU A 59 1.94 1.86 -14.40
CA LEU A 59 2.44 2.32 -15.70
C LEU A 59 3.86 1.84 -15.97
N ILE A 60 4.72 1.75 -14.96
CA ILE A 60 6.07 1.19 -15.10
C ILE A 60 6.01 -0.30 -15.40
N TYR A 61 5.20 -1.07 -14.65
CA TYR A 61 4.98 -2.48 -14.95
C TYR A 61 4.49 -2.70 -16.40
N LYS A 62 3.54 -1.88 -16.85
CA LYS A 62 2.92 -1.99 -18.18
C LYS A 62 3.90 -1.73 -19.36
N GLN A 63 5.06 -1.14 -19.12
CA GLN A 63 6.04 -0.84 -20.20
C GLN A 63 6.63 -2.10 -20.82
N ASN A 64 6.63 -3.23 -20.11
CA ASN A 64 7.21 -4.48 -20.58
C ASN A 64 6.20 -5.62 -20.55
N LEU A 65 6.44 -6.62 -21.39
CA LEU A 65 5.74 -7.90 -21.31
C LEU A 65 6.44 -8.78 -20.28
N HIS A 66 5.69 -9.26 -19.30
CA HIS A 66 6.22 -10.10 -18.23
C HIS A 66 5.85 -11.57 -18.39
N SER A 67 6.76 -12.45 -17.99
CA SER A 67 6.53 -13.89 -17.88
C SER A 67 6.22 -14.27 -16.42
N TYR A 68 5.47 -15.34 -16.20
CA TYR A 68 5.24 -15.90 -14.86
C TYR A 68 6.54 -16.21 -14.11
N LYS A 69 7.66 -16.41 -14.81
CA LYS A 69 8.99 -16.66 -14.21
C LYS A 69 9.59 -15.42 -13.54
N GLU A 70 9.14 -14.24 -13.93
CA GLU A 70 9.60 -12.97 -13.37
C GLU A 70 8.82 -12.59 -12.10
N LEU A 71 7.68 -13.25 -11.85
CA LEU A 71 6.84 -13.00 -10.69
C LEU A 71 7.32 -13.75 -9.45
N PRO A 72 7.23 -13.15 -8.26
CA PRO A 72 6.71 -11.81 -8.02
C PRO A 72 7.69 -10.71 -8.44
N LEU A 73 7.23 -9.76 -9.25
CA LEU A 73 7.97 -8.54 -9.57
C LEU A 73 7.70 -7.50 -8.48
N ARG A 74 8.76 -6.89 -7.97
CA ARG A 74 8.69 -5.99 -6.81
C ARG A 74 9.23 -4.62 -7.14
N LEU A 75 8.38 -3.60 -7.00
CA LEU A 75 8.73 -2.20 -7.16
C LEU A 75 8.60 -1.49 -5.81
N ALA A 76 9.50 -0.56 -5.52
CA ALA A 76 9.51 0.21 -4.28
C ALA A 76 9.76 1.70 -4.57
N GLU A 77 9.11 2.58 -3.81
CA GLU A 77 9.27 4.03 -3.96
C GLU A 77 9.18 4.72 -2.61
N PHE A 78 10.13 5.61 -2.31
CA PHE A 78 9.88 6.67 -1.34
C PHE A 78 9.02 7.74 -2.02
N GLY A 79 7.71 7.46 -2.09
CA GLY A 79 6.78 8.27 -2.84
C GLY A 79 6.32 9.49 -2.05
N HIS A 80 6.59 10.69 -2.57
CA HIS A 80 6.08 11.92 -1.98
C HIS A 80 4.67 12.18 -2.49
N VAL A 81 3.68 12.05 -1.60
CA VAL A 81 2.26 12.13 -1.91
C VAL A 81 1.60 13.31 -1.18
N HIS A 82 0.50 13.79 -1.75
CA HIS A 82 -0.25 14.91 -1.19
C HIS A 82 -1.72 14.54 -1.03
N ARG A 83 -2.26 14.76 0.17
CA ARG A 83 -3.67 14.51 0.47
C ARG A 83 -4.29 15.74 1.07
N TYR A 84 -5.46 16.13 0.56
CA TYR A 84 -6.23 17.22 1.13
C TYR A 84 -6.86 16.74 2.45
N GLU A 85 -6.16 16.99 3.53
CA GLU A 85 -6.66 16.79 4.89
C GLU A 85 -7.33 18.05 5.40
N LEU A 86 -8.45 17.94 6.10
CA LEU A 86 -9.11 19.08 6.72
C LEU A 86 -8.18 19.72 7.78
N SER A 87 -8.24 21.04 7.92
CA SER A 87 -7.35 21.76 8.85
C SER A 87 -7.49 21.27 10.30
N GLY A 88 -8.70 20.91 10.72
CA GLY A 88 -8.96 20.46 12.09
C GLY A 88 -8.40 19.08 12.46
N VAL A 89 -7.92 18.30 11.49
CA VAL A 89 -7.33 16.98 11.74
C VAL A 89 -5.80 16.97 11.63
N LEU A 90 -5.18 18.08 11.25
CA LEU A 90 -3.72 18.18 11.16
C LEU A 90 -3.08 18.11 12.55
N HIS A 91 -1.98 17.35 12.66
CA HIS A 91 -1.34 17.11 13.95
C HIS A 91 0.18 16.91 13.81
N GLY A 92 0.95 17.98 13.87
CA GLY A 92 2.41 17.94 13.80
C GLY A 92 2.93 17.06 12.65
N LEU A 93 3.84 16.16 12.93
CA LEU A 93 4.33 15.15 11.98
C LEU A 93 3.36 13.96 11.79
N PHE A 94 2.40 13.78 12.69
CA PHE A 94 1.54 12.60 12.70
C PHE A 94 0.45 12.63 11.63
N ARG A 95 -0.03 13.82 11.26
CA ARG A 95 -1.03 13.99 10.21
C ARG A 95 -0.79 15.28 9.44
N VAL A 96 -0.26 15.16 8.24
CA VAL A 96 0.16 16.24 7.35
C VAL A 96 -0.49 16.12 5.98
N ARG A 97 -0.44 17.17 5.17
CA ARG A 97 -0.99 17.17 3.81
C ARG A 97 -0.01 16.66 2.75
N ALA A 98 1.29 16.73 3.03
CA ALA A 98 2.34 16.23 2.17
C ALA A 98 3.26 15.34 3.00
N PHE A 99 3.51 14.12 2.55
CA PHE A 99 4.34 13.16 3.27
C PHE A 99 4.98 12.15 2.31
N THR A 100 6.05 11.55 2.79
CA THR A 100 6.75 10.48 2.08
C THR A 100 6.31 9.14 2.64
N ILE A 101 5.88 8.24 1.77
CA ILE A 101 5.54 6.86 2.13
C ILE A 101 6.56 5.88 1.54
N ASP A 102 6.96 4.90 2.33
CA ASP A 102 7.80 3.76 1.89
C ASP A 102 6.95 2.70 1.17
N ASP A 103 6.44 3.10 0.02
CA ASP A 103 5.43 2.37 -0.72
C ASP A 103 6.04 1.28 -1.60
N THR A 104 5.48 0.08 -1.56
CA THR A 104 5.92 -1.03 -2.39
C THR A 104 4.74 -1.71 -3.08
N HIS A 105 4.98 -2.19 -4.30
CA HIS A 105 4.01 -2.88 -5.14
C HIS A 105 4.60 -4.21 -5.60
N MET A 106 4.02 -5.32 -5.13
CA MET A 106 4.39 -6.66 -5.56
C MET A 106 3.36 -7.19 -6.55
N TYR A 107 3.79 -7.41 -7.78
CA TYR A 107 2.96 -8.02 -8.82
C TYR A 107 3.14 -9.53 -8.73
N CYS A 108 2.10 -10.24 -8.31
CA CYS A 108 2.15 -11.66 -7.98
C CYS A 108 1.21 -12.47 -8.88
N ALA A 109 1.57 -13.71 -9.19
CA ALA A 109 0.59 -14.69 -9.60
C ALA A 109 -0.30 -15.07 -8.40
N PRO A 110 -1.60 -15.40 -8.61
CA PRO A 110 -2.53 -15.71 -7.52
C PRO A 110 -2.01 -16.74 -6.51
N GLU A 111 -1.32 -17.76 -6.97
CA GLU A 111 -0.74 -18.81 -6.13
C GLU A 111 0.42 -18.36 -5.25
N GLN A 112 0.99 -17.19 -5.52
CA GLN A 112 2.11 -16.63 -4.75
C GLN A 112 1.66 -15.74 -3.58
N ILE A 113 0.40 -15.28 -3.57
CA ILE A 113 -0.10 -14.24 -2.65
C ILE A 113 0.15 -14.62 -1.20
N GLU A 114 -0.23 -15.80 -0.79
CA GLU A 114 -0.11 -16.27 0.59
C GLU A 114 1.35 -16.22 1.09
N LYS A 115 2.27 -16.74 0.28
CA LYS A 115 3.70 -16.71 0.60
C LYS A 115 4.23 -15.28 0.75
N GLN A 116 3.74 -14.35 -0.10
CA GLN A 116 4.16 -12.96 -0.02
C GLN A 116 3.59 -12.27 1.23
N ILE A 117 2.34 -12.56 1.62
CA ILE A 117 1.75 -12.03 2.85
C ILE A 117 2.56 -12.47 4.06
N ILE A 118 2.87 -13.76 4.20
CA ILE A 118 3.66 -14.30 5.32
C ILE A 118 5.04 -13.62 5.40
N SER A 119 5.73 -13.50 4.25
CA SER A 119 7.04 -12.85 4.18
C SER A 119 6.97 -11.36 4.53
N SER A 120 5.90 -10.67 4.09
CA SER A 120 5.65 -9.26 4.40
C SER A 120 5.44 -9.05 5.89
N ILE A 121 4.61 -9.87 6.53
CA ILE A 121 4.36 -9.79 7.97
C ILE A 121 5.66 -9.96 8.75
N ALA A 122 6.46 -10.98 8.43
CA ALA A 122 7.74 -11.21 9.09
C ALA A 122 8.72 -10.03 8.92
N THR A 123 8.72 -9.39 7.73
CA THR A 123 9.55 -8.22 7.46
C THR A 123 9.08 -7.00 8.26
N ILE A 124 7.78 -6.75 8.30
CA ILE A 124 7.19 -5.65 9.08
C ILE A 124 7.50 -5.80 10.57
N GLU A 125 7.28 -6.99 11.13
CA GLU A 125 7.57 -7.26 12.55
C GLU A 125 9.06 -7.04 12.87
N LYS A 126 9.94 -7.55 12.03
CA LYS A 126 11.38 -7.35 12.20
C LYS A 126 11.73 -5.86 12.22
N VAL A 127 11.14 -5.08 11.33
CA VAL A 127 11.38 -3.63 11.26
C VAL A 127 10.86 -2.94 12.51
N LEU A 128 9.60 -3.15 12.87
CA LEU A 128 8.98 -2.49 14.02
C LEU A 128 9.66 -2.86 15.35
N THR A 129 9.99 -4.13 15.53
CA THR A 129 10.70 -4.58 16.76
C THR A 129 12.12 -4.01 16.86
N THR A 130 12.80 -3.74 15.72
CA THR A 130 14.11 -3.07 15.72
C THR A 130 14.04 -1.67 16.35
N PHE A 131 12.89 -1.00 16.25
CA PHE A 131 12.62 0.30 16.89
C PHE A 131 11.97 0.18 18.27
N GLY A 132 11.87 -1.03 18.85
CA GLY A 132 11.23 -1.25 20.16
C GLY A 132 9.70 -1.19 20.13
N LEU A 133 9.09 -1.23 18.93
CA LEU A 133 7.64 -1.16 18.72
C LEU A 133 7.05 -2.57 18.57
N GLY A 134 7.17 -3.39 19.60
CA GLY A 134 6.80 -4.82 19.56
C GLY A 134 5.33 -5.11 19.89
N ASN A 135 4.56 -4.14 20.40
CA ASN A 135 3.12 -4.33 20.66
C ASN A 135 2.34 -4.03 19.36
N ILE A 136 2.17 -5.08 18.55
CA ILE A 136 1.61 -4.99 17.20
C ILE A 136 0.21 -5.62 17.20
N HIS A 137 -0.78 -4.86 16.72
CA HIS A 137 -2.15 -5.32 16.52
C HIS A 137 -2.44 -5.46 15.02
N TYR A 138 -3.11 -6.55 14.66
CA TYR A 138 -3.51 -6.85 13.29
C TYR A 138 -5.02 -6.78 13.14
N ALA A 139 -5.48 -6.20 12.06
CA ALA A 139 -6.88 -6.27 11.66
C ALA A 139 -6.99 -6.50 10.15
N VAL A 140 -8.06 -7.16 9.72
CA VAL A 140 -8.42 -7.28 8.31
C VAL A 140 -9.63 -6.39 8.06
N SER A 141 -9.44 -5.36 7.25
CA SER A 141 -10.51 -4.44 6.85
C SER A 141 -11.18 -4.94 5.58
N THR A 142 -12.52 -5.11 5.66
CA THR A 142 -13.33 -5.72 4.62
C THR A 142 -13.94 -4.69 3.67
N LYS A 143 -14.83 -5.12 2.79
CA LYS A 143 -15.41 -4.36 1.68
C LYS A 143 -16.24 -3.16 2.17
N PRO A 144 -15.91 -1.90 1.78
CA PRO A 144 -16.74 -0.74 2.05
C PRO A 144 -17.95 -0.65 1.09
N GLU A 145 -18.94 0.18 1.44
CA GLU A 145 -20.13 0.38 0.61
C GLU A 145 -19.84 0.89 -0.80
N ASN A 146 -18.85 1.77 -0.93
CA ASN A 146 -18.44 2.37 -2.21
C ASN A 146 -17.33 1.57 -2.93
N ALA A 147 -17.18 0.30 -2.63
CA ALA A 147 -16.18 -0.56 -3.23
C ALA A 147 -16.45 -0.86 -4.70
N ILE A 148 -15.38 -1.02 -5.46
CA ILE A 148 -15.42 -1.49 -6.85
C ILE A 148 -15.07 -2.98 -6.92
N GLY A 149 -15.49 -3.64 -8.00
CA GLY A 149 -15.28 -5.07 -8.20
C GLY A 149 -16.42 -5.97 -7.69
N SER A 150 -16.38 -7.22 -8.10
CA SER A 150 -17.40 -8.21 -7.76
C SER A 150 -17.24 -8.71 -6.31
N GLU A 151 -18.34 -9.17 -5.71
CA GLU A 151 -18.35 -9.80 -4.39
C GLU A 151 -17.39 -10.99 -4.31
N GLN A 152 -17.34 -11.79 -5.37
CA GLN A 152 -16.48 -12.95 -5.44
C GLN A 152 -14.99 -12.58 -5.37
N LEU A 153 -14.56 -11.51 -6.06
CA LEU A 153 -13.17 -11.03 -5.99
C LEU A 153 -12.83 -10.52 -4.60
N TRP A 154 -13.77 -9.80 -3.96
CA TRP A 154 -13.60 -9.31 -2.60
C TRP A 154 -13.44 -10.47 -1.61
N ASN A 155 -14.29 -11.48 -1.66
CA ASN A 155 -14.21 -12.65 -0.79
C ASN A 155 -12.89 -13.39 -0.99
N THR A 156 -12.46 -13.60 -2.24
CA THR A 156 -11.16 -14.21 -2.55
C THR A 156 -10.00 -13.43 -1.95
N ALA A 157 -10.03 -12.11 -2.06
CA ALA A 157 -8.98 -11.24 -1.52
C ALA A 157 -8.96 -11.24 0.01
N ILE A 158 -10.14 -11.14 0.67
CA ILE A 158 -10.28 -11.19 2.12
C ILE A 158 -9.78 -12.52 2.67
N ASP A 159 -10.18 -13.64 2.04
CA ASP A 159 -9.75 -14.98 2.46
C ASP A 159 -8.24 -15.16 2.31
N ALA A 160 -7.62 -14.62 1.26
CA ALA A 160 -6.18 -14.64 1.09
C ALA A 160 -5.45 -13.90 2.22
N LEU A 161 -5.95 -12.71 2.63
CA LEU A 161 -5.37 -11.96 3.75
C LEU A 161 -5.54 -12.69 5.08
N LYS A 162 -6.74 -13.21 5.38
CA LYS A 162 -7.03 -13.98 6.61
C LYS A 162 -6.15 -15.24 6.69
N ASN A 163 -6.08 -16.00 5.60
CA ASN A 163 -5.26 -17.21 5.54
C ASN A 163 -3.77 -16.91 5.73
N GLY A 164 -3.28 -15.82 5.13
CA GLY A 164 -1.90 -15.37 5.30
C GLY A 164 -1.56 -15.04 6.75
N LEU A 165 -2.43 -14.29 7.46
CA LEU A 165 -2.28 -13.98 8.89
C LEU A 165 -2.33 -15.25 9.75
N THR A 166 -3.32 -16.11 9.53
CA THR A 166 -3.48 -17.36 10.27
C THR A 166 -2.24 -18.25 10.13
N LYS A 167 -1.72 -18.41 8.91
CA LYS A 167 -0.50 -19.19 8.65
C LYS A 167 0.77 -18.54 9.19
N ALA A 168 0.78 -17.20 9.30
CA ALA A 168 1.83 -16.47 10.01
C ALA A 168 1.70 -16.58 11.55
N GLY A 169 0.68 -17.28 12.07
CA GLY A 169 0.45 -17.43 13.50
C GLY A 169 0.00 -16.15 14.20
N LYS A 170 -0.73 -15.26 13.49
CA LYS A 170 -1.19 -13.98 14.01
C LYS A 170 -2.67 -14.02 14.35
N GLU A 171 -3.02 -13.53 15.54
CA GLU A 171 -4.39 -13.16 15.90
C GLU A 171 -4.73 -11.82 15.23
N PHE A 172 -5.96 -11.66 14.80
CA PHE A 172 -6.42 -10.44 14.13
C PHE A 172 -7.91 -10.20 14.36
N GLU A 173 -8.29 -8.94 14.29
CA GLU A 173 -9.67 -8.49 14.31
C GLU A 173 -10.22 -8.31 12.89
N ILE A 174 -11.54 -8.18 12.75
CA ILE A 174 -12.19 -7.85 11.50
C ILE A 174 -12.81 -6.46 11.63
N TYR A 175 -12.42 -5.54 10.74
CA TYR A 175 -12.99 -4.21 10.62
C TYR A 175 -13.87 -4.16 9.40
N GLU A 176 -15.20 -4.36 9.64
CA GLU A 176 -16.17 -4.42 8.57
C GLU A 176 -16.31 -3.06 7.87
N GLY A 177 -16.21 -3.07 6.52
CA GLY A 177 -16.39 -1.88 5.71
C GLY A 177 -15.23 -0.88 5.68
N GLU A 178 -14.10 -1.17 6.33
CA GLU A 178 -12.96 -0.25 6.46
C GLU A 178 -11.87 -0.47 5.39
N GLY A 179 -12.10 -1.34 4.43
CA GLY A 179 -11.18 -1.60 3.31
C GLY A 179 -10.99 -0.38 2.40
N ALA A 180 -9.98 -0.43 1.54
CA ALA A 180 -9.86 0.55 0.46
C ALA A 180 -10.95 0.28 -0.60
N PHE A 181 -11.30 1.30 -1.39
CA PHE A 181 -12.34 1.12 -2.42
C PHE A 181 -11.98 0.05 -3.47
N TYR A 182 -10.70 -0.28 -3.61
CA TYR A 182 -10.16 -1.23 -4.59
C TYR A 182 -9.72 -2.58 -4.00
N GLY A 183 -9.74 -2.76 -2.68
CA GLY A 183 -9.36 -4.04 -2.08
C GLY A 183 -9.30 -4.02 -0.55
N PRO A 184 -9.38 -5.21 0.07
CA PRO A 184 -9.21 -5.38 1.49
C PRO A 184 -7.76 -5.15 1.91
N LYS A 185 -7.55 -4.86 3.19
CA LYS A 185 -6.22 -4.60 3.73
C LYS A 185 -6.00 -5.28 5.07
N ILE A 186 -4.76 -5.66 5.35
CA ILE A 186 -4.27 -5.89 6.70
C ILE A 186 -3.82 -4.54 7.24
N GLU A 187 -4.42 -4.11 8.32
CA GLU A 187 -3.98 -2.96 9.11
C GLU A 187 -3.07 -3.43 10.22
N ILE A 188 -1.93 -2.76 10.35
CA ILE A 188 -0.94 -3.05 11.38
C ILE A 188 -0.78 -1.81 12.22
N THR A 189 -1.29 -1.90 13.45
CA THR A 189 -1.35 -0.81 14.41
C THR A 189 -0.33 -1.04 15.51
N ILE A 190 0.40 0.02 15.85
CA ILE A 190 1.32 0.08 16.98
C ILE A 190 0.83 1.11 17.99
N HIS A 191 1.28 1.00 19.22
CA HIS A 191 1.04 1.99 20.26
C HIS A 191 2.32 2.81 20.51
N ASP A 192 2.19 4.11 20.56
CA ASP A 192 3.29 5.00 20.94
C ASP A 192 3.54 5.01 22.45
N SER A 193 4.55 5.75 22.90
CA SER A 193 4.92 5.86 24.33
C SER A 193 3.83 6.49 25.22
N MET A 194 2.84 7.11 24.62
CA MET A 194 1.68 7.72 25.31
C MET A 194 0.44 6.80 25.25
N GLY A 195 0.55 5.61 24.65
CA GLY A 195 -0.56 4.66 24.49
C GLY A 195 -1.52 4.99 23.34
N ARG A 196 -1.19 5.95 22.48
CA ARG A 196 -2.02 6.28 21.30
C ARG A 196 -1.78 5.23 20.21
N ALA A 197 -2.87 4.76 19.61
CA ALA A 197 -2.83 3.79 18.50
C ALA A 197 -2.53 4.49 17.17
N TRP A 198 -1.56 3.97 16.42
CA TRP A 198 -1.18 4.47 15.10
C TRP A 198 -1.13 3.34 14.09
N GLN A 199 -1.92 3.45 13.04
CA GLN A 199 -1.75 2.61 11.86
C GLN A 199 -0.48 3.09 11.12
N CYS A 200 0.52 2.24 11.07
CA CYS A 200 1.79 2.50 10.38
C CYS A 200 1.92 1.61 9.14
N SER A 201 2.08 0.31 9.35
CA SER A 201 2.26 -0.63 8.25
C SER A 201 0.91 -1.06 7.66
N THR A 202 0.91 -1.36 6.38
CA THR A 202 -0.26 -1.87 5.68
C THR A 202 0.14 -2.92 4.66
N LEU A 203 -0.78 -3.85 4.38
CA LEU A 203 -0.69 -4.77 3.26
C LEU A 203 -2.07 -4.90 2.63
N GLN A 204 -2.21 -4.52 1.36
CA GLN A 204 -3.49 -4.48 0.65
C GLN A 204 -3.45 -5.40 -0.57
N ALA A 205 -4.49 -6.19 -0.77
CA ALA A 205 -4.62 -7.06 -1.92
C ALA A 205 -5.54 -6.43 -2.98
N ASP A 206 -4.99 -6.15 -4.14
CA ASP A 206 -5.67 -5.50 -5.24
C ASP A 206 -5.78 -6.43 -6.44
N PHE A 207 -6.99 -6.85 -6.73
CA PHE A 207 -7.36 -7.66 -7.90
C PHE A 207 -7.99 -6.82 -9.01
N PHE A 208 -8.20 -5.53 -8.76
CA PHE A 208 -9.00 -4.64 -9.59
C PHE A 208 -8.18 -3.76 -10.52
N MET A 209 -7.21 -3.02 -9.99
CA MET A 209 -6.40 -2.13 -10.83
C MET A 209 -5.66 -2.85 -11.96
N PRO A 210 -5.15 -4.08 -11.78
CA PRO A 210 -4.54 -4.81 -12.90
C PRO A 210 -5.49 -5.00 -14.08
N GLN A 211 -6.77 -5.25 -13.84
CA GLN A 211 -7.78 -5.39 -14.88
C GLN A 211 -8.10 -4.04 -15.54
N ASN A 212 -8.29 -2.98 -14.73
CA ASN A 212 -8.59 -1.64 -15.23
C ASN A 212 -7.48 -1.04 -16.10
N PHE A 213 -6.23 -1.36 -15.77
CA PHE A 213 -5.08 -0.91 -16.54
C PHE A 213 -4.71 -1.86 -17.68
N ASP A 214 -5.43 -3.00 -17.81
CA ASP A 214 -5.10 -4.06 -18.77
C ASP A 214 -3.62 -4.45 -18.68
N VAL A 215 -3.14 -4.70 -17.47
CA VAL A 215 -1.81 -5.25 -17.23
C VAL A 215 -1.89 -6.75 -17.01
N TYR A 216 -0.99 -7.48 -17.65
CA TYR A 216 -0.98 -8.94 -17.62
C TYR A 216 0.44 -9.48 -17.66
N TYR A 217 0.57 -10.74 -17.33
CA TYR A 217 1.76 -11.56 -17.58
C TYR A 217 1.39 -12.77 -18.42
N ILE A 218 2.38 -13.43 -19.00
CA ILE A 218 2.18 -14.69 -19.72
C ILE A 218 2.39 -15.83 -18.74
N ASN A 219 1.36 -16.65 -18.54
CA ASN A 219 1.40 -17.81 -17.66
C ASN A 219 2.19 -18.98 -18.27
N ASN A 220 2.30 -20.10 -17.55
CA ASN A 220 3.03 -21.29 -17.99
C ASN A 220 2.38 -22.04 -19.18
N LYS A 221 1.15 -21.66 -19.54
CA LYS A 221 0.43 -22.18 -20.72
C LYS A 221 0.53 -21.26 -21.93
N GLY A 222 1.21 -20.11 -21.81
CA GLY A 222 1.29 -19.11 -22.87
C GLY A 222 0.08 -18.17 -22.94
N GLU A 223 -0.78 -18.14 -21.93
CA GLU A 223 -1.99 -17.33 -21.88
C GLU A 223 -1.76 -16.04 -21.09
N LYS A 224 -2.50 -14.98 -21.46
CA LYS A 224 -2.52 -13.73 -20.69
C LYS A 224 -3.30 -13.91 -19.38
N GLN A 225 -2.71 -13.49 -18.28
CA GLN A 225 -3.34 -13.50 -16.96
C GLN A 225 -3.02 -12.22 -16.21
N HIS A 226 -4.02 -11.63 -15.53
CA HIS A 226 -3.80 -10.46 -14.69
C HIS A 226 -3.06 -10.85 -13.41
N PRO A 227 -2.01 -10.10 -13.02
CA PRO A 227 -1.39 -10.29 -11.71
C PRO A 227 -2.32 -9.78 -10.60
N VAL A 228 -2.05 -10.17 -9.38
CA VAL A 228 -2.57 -9.49 -8.19
C VAL A 228 -1.50 -8.54 -7.69
N ILE A 229 -1.89 -7.33 -7.30
CA ILE A 229 -0.95 -6.38 -6.71
C ILE A 229 -1.10 -6.43 -5.18
N LEU A 230 0.00 -6.68 -4.48
CA LEU A 230 0.08 -6.45 -3.04
C LEU A 230 0.75 -5.10 -2.81
N HIS A 231 -0.03 -4.12 -2.35
CA HIS A 231 0.47 -2.81 -1.93
C HIS A 231 0.94 -2.92 -0.49
N GLN A 232 2.15 -2.51 -0.19
CA GLN A 232 2.71 -2.61 1.14
C GLN A 232 3.46 -1.33 1.52
N ALA A 233 3.28 -0.90 2.76
CA ALA A 233 4.17 0.03 3.44
C ALA A 233 4.72 -0.65 4.70
N LEU A 234 6.02 -0.51 4.96
CA LEU A 234 6.65 -1.06 6.17
C LEU A 234 6.49 -0.11 7.35
N LEU A 235 6.76 1.17 7.15
CA LEU A 235 6.65 2.23 8.15
C LEU A 235 5.43 3.13 7.93
N GLY A 236 4.93 3.18 6.69
CA GLY A 236 3.88 4.10 6.26
C GLY A 236 4.41 5.51 6.01
N SER A 237 3.76 6.54 6.55
CA SER A 237 4.30 7.91 6.48
C SER A 237 5.59 8.01 7.26
N MET A 238 6.67 8.40 6.58
CA MET A 238 7.99 8.62 7.20
C MET A 238 7.93 9.71 8.27
N GLU A 239 7.14 10.75 8.02
CA GLU A 239 6.94 11.86 8.96
C GLU A 239 6.24 11.36 10.23
N ARG A 240 5.15 10.59 10.10
CA ARG A 240 4.46 9.99 11.26
C ARG A 240 5.37 9.05 12.02
N PHE A 241 6.03 8.14 11.33
CA PHE A 241 6.92 7.18 11.95
C PHE A 241 8.07 7.88 12.68
N PHE A 242 8.66 8.92 12.06
CA PHE A 242 9.70 9.73 12.71
C PHE A 242 9.17 10.41 13.98
N GLY A 243 7.95 10.96 13.94
CA GLY A 243 7.31 11.52 15.13
C GLY A 243 7.16 10.50 16.26
N ILE A 244 6.71 9.27 15.92
CA ILE A 244 6.53 8.18 16.90
C ILE A 244 7.87 7.81 17.54
N ILE A 245 8.92 7.57 16.76
CA ILE A 245 10.21 7.17 17.32
C ILE A 245 10.88 8.31 18.07
N LEU A 246 10.70 9.56 17.64
CA LEU A 246 11.23 10.73 18.33
C LEU A 246 10.64 10.82 19.75
N GLU A 247 9.34 10.63 19.91
CA GLU A 247 8.69 10.62 21.23
C GLU A 247 9.09 9.36 22.03
N ASN A 248 9.12 8.17 21.38
CA ASN A 248 9.48 6.92 22.05
C ASN A 248 10.89 6.95 22.66
N PHE A 249 11.85 7.51 21.93
CA PHE A 249 13.23 7.66 22.38
C PHE A 249 13.51 8.99 23.11
N LYS A 250 12.49 9.83 23.31
CA LYS A 250 12.64 11.16 23.98
C LYS A 250 13.75 12.02 23.33
N GLY A 251 13.93 11.90 22.02
CA GLY A 251 14.96 12.56 21.25
C GLY A 251 16.38 11.94 21.35
N HIS A 252 16.56 10.89 22.14
CA HIS A 252 17.85 10.18 22.32
C HIS A 252 17.85 8.87 21.52
N PHE A 253 18.22 8.93 20.26
CA PHE A 253 18.30 7.73 19.43
C PHE A 253 19.48 6.83 19.84
N PRO A 254 19.33 5.49 19.77
CA PRO A 254 20.35 4.54 20.20
C PRO A 254 21.48 4.32 19.16
N PHE A 255 21.65 5.26 18.22
CA PHE A 255 22.66 5.21 17.14
C PHE A 255 23.25 6.58 16.88
#